data_b0a4b502fe08ba79f122272927a3e4a3
#
_entry.id   b0a4b502fe08ba79f122272927a3e4a3
#
_cell.length_a   1.000
_cell.length_b   1.000
_cell.length_c   1.000
_cell.angle_alpha   90.00
_cell.angle_beta   90.00
_cell.angle_gamma   90.00
#
_symmetry.space_group_name_H-M   'P 1'
#
loop_
_entity.id
_entity.type
_entity.pdbx_description
1 polymer ?
#
loop_
_entity_poly.entity_id
_entity_poly.type
_entity_poly.pdbx_seq_one_letter_code
_entity_poly.pdbx_strand_id
1 'polypeptide(L)'
;TEVAARELLKRVPEHDVVVTAEAKGIPLCYEMARQGCRNYVVARKSVKVYMGNPIGVTVNSITTKNEQKLYLGEDDVNLLNGKRVLLVDDVISTGESLHALETLVEKTGANIVGRASVLAEGDAKDRDDIIFLSELPLFFK
;
A
#
# COMPACT_ATOMS: atom_id res chain seq x y z
N THR A 1 0.53 -3.19 -16.17
CA THR A 1 -0.08 -3.40 -14.84
C THR A 1 -0.55 -4.83 -14.65
N GLU A 2 -1.24 -5.38 -15.63
CA GLU A 2 -1.75 -6.75 -15.55
C GLU A 2 -0.63 -7.78 -15.41
N VAL A 3 0.44 -7.63 -16.18
CA VAL A 3 1.60 -8.53 -16.11
C VAL A 3 2.33 -8.35 -14.78
N ALA A 4 2.51 -7.11 -14.34
CA ALA A 4 3.16 -6.83 -13.05
C ALA A 4 2.37 -7.44 -11.90
N ALA A 5 1.05 -7.30 -11.90
CA ALA A 5 0.20 -7.88 -10.88
C ALA A 5 0.34 -9.40 -10.82
N ARG A 6 0.34 -10.03 -11.99
CA ARG A 6 0.48 -11.48 -12.09
C ARG A 6 1.81 -11.96 -11.52
N GLU A 7 2.90 -11.26 -11.86
CA GLU A 7 4.24 -11.65 -11.39
C GLU A 7 4.38 -11.42 -9.88
N LEU A 8 3.82 -10.34 -9.34
CA LEU A 8 3.85 -10.09 -7.91
C LEU A 8 3.05 -11.15 -7.14
N LEU A 9 1.89 -11.55 -7.66
CA LEU A 9 1.07 -12.56 -7.00
C LEU A 9 1.79 -13.89 -6.83
N LYS A 10 2.76 -14.18 -7.67
CA LYS A 10 3.58 -15.40 -7.54
C LYS A 10 4.60 -15.33 -6.43
N ARG A 11 4.91 -14.12 -5.96
CA ARG A 11 5.99 -13.87 -5.00
C ARG A 11 5.53 -13.49 -3.61
N VAL A 12 4.28 -13.07 -3.48
CA VAL A 12 3.75 -12.55 -2.20
C VAL A 12 3.15 -13.67 -1.37
N PRO A 13 3.12 -13.51 -0.03
CA PRO A 13 2.47 -14.49 0.84
C PRO A 13 0.95 -14.46 0.66
N GLU A 14 0.29 -15.49 1.17
CA GLU A 14 -1.17 -15.50 1.17
C GLU A 14 -1.72 -14.33 1.97
N HIS A 15 -2.78 -13.74 1.44
CA HIS A 15 -3.42 -12.57 2.04
C HIS A 15 -4.91 -12.58 1.70
N ASP A 16 -5.66 -11.79 2.44
CA ASP A 16 -7.11 -11.68 2.25
C ASP A 16 -7.50 -10.40 1.53
N VAL A 17 -6.73 -9.32 1.73
CA VAL A 17 -7.04 -8.00 1.20
C VAL A 17 -5.75 -7.33 0.74
N VAL A 18 -5.84 -6.61 -0.37
CA VAL A 18 -4.73 -5.80 -0.89
C VAL A 18 -5.03 -4.34 -0.58
N VAL A 19 -4.08 -3.61 -0.02
CA VAL A 19 -4.27 -2.21 0.35
C VAL A 19 -3.20 -1.35 -0.29
N THR A 20 -3.60 -0.21 -0.81
CA THR A 20 -2.68 0.79 -1.35
C THR A 20 -3.09 2.19 -0.89
N ALA A 21 -2.19 3.15 -1.03
CA ALA A 21 -2.49 4.55 -0.82
C ALA A 21 -2.77 5.22 -2.17
N GLU A 22 -3.67 6.19 -2.18
CA GLU A 22 -3.99 6.99 -3.35
C GLU A 22 -2.71 7.68 -3.88
N ALA A 23 -2.38 7.70 -5.19
CA ALA A 23 -3.27 7.23 -6.24
C ALA A 23 -2.58 6.27 -7.20
N LYS A 24 -1.25 6.30 -7.35
CA LYS A 24 -0.54 5.57 -8.41
C LYS A 24 -0.56 4.06 -8.25
N GLY A 25 -0.69 3.57 -7.04
CA GLY A 25 -0.79 2.13 -6.78
C GLY A 25 -2.16 1.53 -7.05
N ILE A 26 -3.18 2.35 -7.32
CA ILE A 26 -4.54 1.86 -7.49
C ILE A 26 -4.68 0.84 -8.62
N PRO A 27 -4.16 1.09 -9.83
CA PRO A 27 -4.30 0.10 -10.90
C PRO A 27 -3.66 -1.24 -10.55
N LEU A 28 -2.49 -1.23 -9.94
CA LEU A 28 -1.81 -2.45 -9.51
C LEU A 28 -2.62 -3.19 -8.44
N CYS A 29 -3.08 -2.45 -7.45
CA CYS A 29 -3.87 -2.99 -6.35
C CYS A 29 -5.14 -3.67 -6.87
N TYR A 30 -5.85 -2.98 -7.76
CA TYR A 30 -7.07 -3.51 -8.38
C TYR A 30 -6.78 -4.81 -9.13
N GLU A 31 -5.75 -4.82 -9.97
CA GLU A 31 -5.41 -6.00 -10.76
C GLU A 31 -4.98 -7.18 -9.89
N MET A 32 -4.22 -6.94 -8.83
CA MET A 32 -3.84 -8.00 -7.91
C MET A 32 -5.06 -8.60 -7.22
N ALA A 33 -5.99 -7.75 -6.79
CA ALA A 33 -7.23 -8.22 -6.17
C ALA A 33 -8.08 -9.00 -7.16
N ARG A 34 -8.22 -8.51 -8.39
CA ARG A 34 -9.00 -9.17 -9.43
C ARG A 34 -8.45 -10.55 -9.77
N GLN A 35 -7.14 -10.65 -10.01
CA GLN A 35 -6.51 -11.91 -10.39
C GLN A 35 -6.48 -12.90 -9.23
N GLY A 36 -6.37 -12.41 -8.00
CA GLY A 36 -6.36 -13.25 -6.81
C GLY A 36 -7.73 -13.54 -6.23
N CYS A 37 -8.80 -13.00 -6.83
CA CYS A 37 -10.18 -13.13 -6.34
C CYS A 37 -10.32 -12.62 -4.90
N ARG A 38 -9.69 -11.49 -4.60
CA ARG A 38 -9.69 -10.88 -3.26
C ARG A 38 -10.25 -9.47 -3.30
N ASN A 39 -10.47 -8.93 -2.10
CA ASN A 39 -10.88 -7.53 -1.96
C ASN A 39 -9.67 -6.61 -1.98
N TYR A 40 -9.90 -5.35 -2.29
CA TYR A 40 -8.87 -4.33 -2.20
C TYR A 40 -9.43 -3.08 -1.50
N VAL A 41 -8.53 -2.31 -0.91
CA VAL A 41 -8.86 -1.09 -0.19
C VAL A 41 -7.86 -0.01 -0.58
N VAL A 42 -8.35 1.22 -0.76
CA VAL A 42 -7.51 2.37 -1.08
C VAL A 42 -7.57 3.38 0.07
N ALA A 43 -6.42 3.63 0.70
CA ALA A 43 -6.30 4.70 1.69
C ALA A 43 -6.29 6.03 0.95
N ARG A 44 -7.14 6.96 1.37
CA ARG A 44 -7.36 8.22 0.67
C ARG A 44 -6.59 9.35 1.33
N LYS A 45 -6.25 10.37 0.54
CA LYS A 45 -5.51 11.54 1.03
C LYS A 45 -6.40 12.58 1.69
N SER A 46 -7.71 12.44 1.54
CA SER A 46 -8.67 13.33 2.18
C SER A 46 -9.90 12.54 2.61
N VAL A 47 -10.63 13.10 3.58
CA VAL A 47 -11.87 12.49 4.05
C VAL A 47 -12.93 12.61 2.95
N LYS A 48 -13.60 11.52 2.63
CA LYS A 48 -14.69 11.47 1.65
C LYS A 48 -16.02 11.32 2.38
N VAL A 49 -17.08 11.79 1.73
CA VAL A 49 -18.43 11.78 2.32
C VAL A 49 -18.88 10.38 2.75
N TYR A 50 -18.50 9.37 1.98
CA TYR A 50 -18.92 7.99 2.23
C TYR A 50 -18.17 7.29 3.37
N MET A 51 -17.19 7.94 3.97
CA MET A 51 -16.32 7.27 4.96
C MET A 51 -16.93 7.02 6.33
N GLY A 52 -18.04 7.66 6.66
CA GLY A 52 -18.63 7.52 8.00
C GLY A 52 -17.69 8.08 9.06
N ASN A 53 -17.20 7.23 9.97
CA ASN A 53 -16.24 7.61 11.00
C ASN A 53 -14.84 7.17 10.56
N PRO A 54 -14.12 7.99 9.78
CA PRO A 54 -12.82 7.58 9.25
C PRO A 54 -11.74 7.61 10.34
N ILE A 55 -10.72 6.77 10.14
CA ILE A 55 -9.48 6.88 10.90
C ILE A 55 -8.40 7.45 9.98
N GLY A 56 -7.42 8.10 10.57
CA GLY A 56 -6.36 8.72 9.78
C GLY A 56 -5.02 8.72 10.48
N VAL A 57 -3.97 8.92 9.71
CA VAL A 57 -2.61 9.16 10.19
C VAL A 57 -2.02 10.33 9.44
N THR A 58 -1.10 11.04 10.09
CA THR A 58 -0.35 12.12 9.47
C THR A 58 1.04 11.60 9.09
N VAL A 59 1.44 11.89 7.86
CA VAL A 59 2.78 11.56 7.35
C VAL A 59 3.59 12.83 7.32
N ASN A 60 4.72 12.84 8.03
CA ASN A 60 5.66 13.95 7.97
C ASN A 60 6.83 13.53 7.08
N SER A 61 6.95 14.17 5.93
CA SER A 61 8.06 13.91 5.03
C SER A 61 9.22 14.83 5.37
N ILE A 62 10.43 14.27 5.41
CA ILE A 62 11.65 15.04 5.65
C ILE A 62 11.93 15.96 4.46
N THR A 63 11.53 15.56 3.28
CA THR A 63 11.85 16.28 2.03
C THR A 63 10.83 17.33 1.66
N THR A 64 9.65 17.32 2.27
CA THR A 64 8.62 18.31 2.02
C THR A 64 8.16 18.93 3.33
N LYS A 65 7.81 20.20 3.30
CA LYS A 65 7.30 20.89 4.47
C LYS A 65 5.80 20.66 4.68
N ASN A 66 5.16 19.97 3.73
CA ASN A 66 3.73 19.74 3.77
C ASN A 66 3.43 18.40 4.43
N GLU A 67 2.55 18.40 5.39
CA GLU A 67 2.05 17.18 5.99
C GLU A 67 1.14 16.48 4.98
N GLN A 68 1.30 15.17 4.88
CA GLN A 68 0.38 14.34 4.12
C GLN A 68 -0.42 13.49 5.10
N LYS A 69 -1.69 13.30 4.78
CA LYS A 69 -2.57 12.51 5.63
C LYS A 69 -3.17 11.38 4.81
N LEU A 70 -3.36 10.24 5.46
CA LEU A 70 -4.04 9.10 4.86
C LEU A 70 -5.22 8.71 5.74
N TYR A 71 -6.33 8.32 5.11
CA TYR A 71 -7.57 7.99 5.79
C TYR A 71 -8.17 6.70 5.27
N LEU A 72 -8.79 5.95 6.18
CA LEU A 72 -9.63 4.81 5.83
C LEU A 72 -11.04 5.06 6.35
N GLY A 73 -12.03 4.75 5.55
CA GLY A 73 -13.43 4.85 5.95
C GLY A 73 -13.82 3.74 6.93
N GLU A 74 -14.95 3.94 7.59
CA GLU A 74 -15.46 2.99 8.58
C GLU A 74 -15.68 1.59 7.99
N ASP A 75 -16.24 1.50 6.80
CA ASP A 75 -16.47 0.21 6.14
C ASP A 75 -15.16 -0.52 5.86
N ASP A 76 -14.14 0.23 5.44
CA ASP A 76 -12.81 -0.33 5.18
C ASP A 76 -12.16 -0.83 6.47
N VAL A 77 -12.30 -0.08 7.55
CA VAL A 77 -11.78 -0.48 8.86
C VAL A 77 -12.40 -1.81 9.28
N ASN A 78 -13.71 -1.93 9.12
CA ASN A 78 -14.42 -3.17 9.47
C ASN A 78 -13.99 -4.33 8.57
N LEU A 79 -13.79 -4.06 7.28
CA LEU A 79 -13.33 -5.09 6.35
C LEU A 79 -11.94 -5.60 6.71
N LEU A 80 -11.05 -4.70 7.12
CA LEU A 80 -9.66 -5.06 7.39
C LEU A 80 -9.44 -5.74 8.75
N ASN A 81 -10.33 -5.52 9.70
CA ASN A 81 -10.15 -6.06 11.06
C ASN A 81 -9.99 -7.58 11.04
N GLY A 82 -8.87 -8.06 11.59
CA GLY A 82 -8.59 -9.49 11.67
C GLY A 82 -8.13 -10.13 10.36
N LYS A 83 -8.00 -9.37 9.28
CA LYS A 83 -7.61 -9.91 7.96
C LYS A 83 -6.11 -9.87 7.77
N ARG A 84 -5.64 -10.76 6.88
CA ARG A 84 -4.24 -10.75 6.41
C ARG A 84 -4.17 -9.74 5.28
N VAL A 85 -3.34 -8.73 5.44
CA VAL A 85 -3.26 -7.59 4.51
C VAL A 85 -1.92 -7.55 3.78
N LEU A 86 -1.98 -7.38 2.48
CA LEU A 86 -0.81 -7.12 1.64
C LEU A 86 -0.84 -5.65 1.24
N LEU A 87 0.24 -4.93 1.55
CA LEU A 87 0.38 -3.54 1.14
C LEU A 87 1.10 -3.47 -0.20
N VAL A 88 0.59 -2.67 -1.12
CA VAL A 88 1.20 -2.53 -2.45
C VAL A 88 1.31 -1.07 -2.86
N ASP A 89 2.30 -0.78 -3.70
CA ASP A 89 2.47 0.50 -4.37
C ASP A 89 3.17 0.24 -5.70
N ASP A 90 3.17 1.24 -6.58
CA ASP A 90 3.90 1.12 -7.85
C ASP A 90 5.41 1.26 -7.61
N VAL A 91 5.83 2.22 -6.80
CA VAL A 91 7.24 2.44 -6.46
C VAL A 91 7.38 2.70 -4.97
N ILE A 92 8.33 2.03 -4.35
CA ILE A 92 8.70 2.29 -2.95
C ILE A 92 10.15 2.82 -2.95
N SER A 93 10.37 3.97 -2.34
CA SER A 93 11.70 4.56 -2.27
C SER A 93 12.20 4.73 -0.83
N THR A 94 11.82 5.81 -0.15
CA THR A 94 12.26 6.04 1.23
C THR A 94 11.53 5.18 2.25
N GLY A 95 10.34 4.72 1.89
CA GLY A 95 9.50 3.97 2.82
C GLY A 95 8.64 4.83 3.75
N GLU A 96 8.70 6.15 3.63
CA GLU A 96 7.88 7.04 4.47
C GLU A 96 6.39 6.86 4.25
N SER A 97 5.98 6.84 2.97
CA SER A 97 4.57 6.62 2.63
C SER A 97 4.12 5.21 3.02
N LEU A 98 5.01 4.24 2.84
CA LEU A 98 4.71 2.87 3.23
C LEU A 98 4.53 2.75 4.74
N HIS A 99 5.40 3.41 5.51
CA HIS A 99 5.31 3.40 6.98
C HIS A 99 3.99 4.00 7.46
N ALA A 100 3.56 5.09 6.83
CA ALA A 100 2.27 5.72 7.17
C ALA A 100 1.11 4.78 6.89
N LEU A 101 1.16 4.09 5.75
CA LEU A 101 0.13 3.13 5.38
C LEU A 101 0.12 1.95 6.37
N GLU A 102 1.29 1.46 6.77
CA GLU A 102 1.41 0.42 7.79
C GLU A 102 0.75 0.84 9.10
N THR A 103 1.05 2.05 9.57
CA THR A 103 0.49 2.57 10.81
C THR A 103 -1.03 2.65 10.74
N LEU A 104 -1.56 3.14 9.62
CA LEU A 104 -2.99 3.27 9.42
C LEU A 104 -3.68 1.91 9.42
N VAL A 105 -3.12 0.94 8.70
CA VAL A 105 -3.69 -0.41 8.61
C VAL A 105 -3.62 -1.12 9.96
N GLU A 106 -2.54 -0.95 10.70
CA GLU A 106 -2.42 -1.55 12.03
C GLU A 106 -3.50 -1.05 12.99
N LYS A 107 -3.94 0.20 12.84
CA LYS A 107 -5.04 0.74 13.65
C LYS A 107 -6.36 0.01 13.44
N THR A 108 -6.52 -0.69 12.33
CA THR A 108 -7.75 -1.44 12.04
C THR A 108 -7.81 -2.81 12.72
N GLY A 109 -6.70 -3.25 13.32
CA GLY A 109 -6.59 -4.61 13.85
C GLY A 109 -6.24 -5.64 12.80
N ALA A 110 -5.79 -5.22 11.63
CA ALA A 110 -5.36 -6.12 10.56
C ALA A 110 -3.94 -6.63 10.81
N ASN A 111 -3.62 -7.75 10.17
CA ASN A 111 -2.27 -8.33 10.18
C ASN A 111 -1.60 -8.07 8.84
N ILE A 112 -0.53 -7.27 8.84
CA ILE A 112 0.23 -7.00 7.63
C ILE A 112 1.15 -8.19 7.38
N VAL A 113 0.92 -8.91 6.28
CA VAL A 113 1.68 -10.12 5.95
C VAL A 113 2.74 -9.88 4.87
N GLY A 114 2.69 -8.77 4.17
CA GLY A 114 3.69 -8.47 3.16
C GLY A 114 3.56 -7.06 2.62
N ARG A 115 4.61 -6.64 1.92
CA ARG A 115 4.72 -5.33 1.28
C ARG A 115 5.31 -5.55 -0.10
N ALA A 116 4.67 -5.02 -1.13
CA ALA A 116 5.05 -5.28 -2.51
C ALA A 116 4.99 -4.03 -3.37
N SER A 117 5.85 -3.99 -4.38
CA SER A 117 5.82 -2.92 -5.39
C SER A 117 6.33 -3.45 -6.72
N VAL A 118 6.03 -2.73 -7.79
CA VAL A 118 6.61 -3.05 -9.10
C VAL A 118 8.09 -2.67 -9.09
N LEU A 119 8.41 -1.49 -8.57
CA LEU A 119 9.77 -0.97 -8.53
C LEU A 119 10.18 -0.61 -7.10
N ALA A 120 11.45 -0.83 -6.80
CA ALA A 120 12.06 -0.34 -5.56
C ALA A 120 13.21 0.58 -5.93
N GLU A 121 13.30 1.70 -5.21
CA GLU A 121 14.23 2.76 -5.50
C GLU A 121 14.97 3.16 -4.22
N GLY A 122 16.23 3.58 -4.35
CA GLY A 122 17.01 4.03 -3.20
C GLY A 122 17.14 2.97 -2.12
N ASP A 123 16.83 3.33 -0.88
CA ASP A 123 16.96 2.43 0.27
C ASP A 123 15.97 1.27 0.24
N ALA A 124 14.86 1.42 -0.47
CA ALA A 124 13.84 0.37 -0.52
C ALA A 124 14.34 -0.91 -1.19
N LYS A 125 15.22 -0.80 -2.18
CA LYS A 125 15.74 -1.97 -2.89
C LYS A 125 16.59 -2.87 -2.00
N ASP A 126 17.11 -2.33 -0.90
CA ASP A 126 17.96 -3.08 0.03
C ASP A 126 17.19 -3.64 1.23
N ARG A 127 15.88 -3.38 1.31
CA ARG A 127 15.05 -3.87 2.41
C ARG A 127 14.57 -5.29 2.14
N ASP A 128 14.73 -6.16 3.13
CA ASP A 128 14.30 -7.54 3.04
C ASP A 128 12.79 -7.72 3.17
N ASP A 129 12.11 -6.73 3.73
CA ASP A 129 10.67 -6.81 4.00
C ASP A 129 9.80 -6.32 2.84
N ILE A 130 10.40 -5.93 1.72
CA ILE A 130 9.69 -5.46 0.54
C ILE A 130 9.93 -6.43 -0.63
N ILE A 131 8.84 -6.87 -1.24
CA ILE A 131 8.87 -7.71 -2.42
C ILE A 131 8.70 -6.81 -3.64
N PHE A 132 9.66 -6.82 -4.56
CA PHE A 132 9.58 -5.98 -5.75
C PHE A 132 10.03 -6.74 -6.99
N LEU A 133 9.58 -6.27 -8.15
CA LEU A 133 9.90 -6.91 -9.43
C LEU A 133 11.21 -6.42 -10.02
N SER A 134 11.53 -5.13 -9.81
CA SER A 134 12.70 -4.52 -10.41
C SER A 134 13.23 -3.39 -9.56
N GLU A 135 14.53 -3.12 -9.69
CA GLU A 135 15.17 -1.96 -9.09
C GLU A 135 15.07 -0.78 -10.05
N LEU A 136 14.81 0.42 -9.51
CA LEU A 136 14.81 1.64 -10.28
C LEU A 136 16.15 2.34 -10.09
N PRO A 137 16.94 2.57 -11.14
CA PRO A 137 18.23 3.25 -11.01
C PRO A 137 18.08 4.67 -10.49
N LEU A 138 18.94 5.06 -9.56
CA LEU A 138 18.90 6.38 -8.93
C LEU A 138 19.24 7.52 -9.91
N PHE A 139 19.96 7.20 -10.97
CA PHE A 139 20.45 8.18 -11.91
C PHE A 139 19.84 8.04 -13.30
N PHE A 140 18.73 7.39 -13.40
CA PHE A 140 18.15 7.24 -14.73
C PHE A 140 17.63 8.57 -15.24
N LYS A 141 17.57 8.69 -16.52
CA LYS A 141 17.32 9.98 -17.17
C LYS A 141 15.86 10.24 -17.39
#